data_9bdf7805bf8e32211d07bd268649ccde
#
_entry.id   9bdf7805bf8e32211d07bd268649ccde
#
_cell.length_a   1.000
_cell.length_b   1.000
_cell.length_c   1.000
_cell.angle_alpha   90.00
_cell.angle_beta   90.00
_cell.angle_gamma   90.00
#
_symmetry.space_group_name_H-M   'P 1'
#
loop_
_entity.id
_entity.type
_entity.pdbx_description
1 polymer ?
#
loop_
_entity_poly.entity_id
_entity_poly.type
_entity_poly.pdbx_seq_one_letter_code
_entity_poly.pdbx_strand_id
1 'polypeptide(L)'
;MRKNRGRSVDRRSHIDFQLEPKEKQALKLAEIRETLVAAGYDTIAKQAGILGLGRSTAWVLLNRDKRAGPSVKIIKRILLSPRVPKKVRLKVEQYVEEKICGRYGHSKQRTQWFGDQFHIGYRDLKPKH
;
A
#
# COMPACT_ATOMS: atom_id res chain seq x y z
N MET A 1 -2.44 18.71 -32.25
CA MET A 1 -2.20 18.34 -31.98
C MET A 1 -1.83 17.91 -31.55
N ARG A 2 -1.92 17.50 -31.37
CA ARG A 2 -1.61 17.03 -30.99
C ARG A 2 -1.47 16.27 -30.66
N LYS A 3 -1.54 15.88 -30.59
CA LYS A 3 -1.50 15.11 -30.26
C LYS A 3 -1.41 14.25 -30.09
N ASN A 4 -1.52 13.91 -30.22
CA ASN A 4 -1.39 12.90 -29.96
C ASN A 4 -0.93 12.38 -30.02
N ARG A 5 -0.84 12.29 -30.13
CA ARG A 5 -0.25 11.80 -30.01
C ARG A 5 0.37 10.98 -29.71
N GLY A 6 0.69 10.90 -29.83
CA GLY A 6 1.45 9.93 -29.52
C GLY A 6 1.20 9.06 -28.62
N ARG A 7 0.67 8.73 -28.70
CA ARG A 7 0.37 8.02 -27.95
C ARG A 7 0.63 6.72 -27.96
N SER A 8 0.96 6.18 -28.38
CA SER A 8 1.30 4.96 -28.44
C SER A 8 2.04 4.44 -27.44
N VAL A 9 2.15 4.83 -26.61
CA VAL A 9 2.91 4.52 -25.70
C VAL A 9 2.54 3.55 -24.77
N ASP A 10 3.21 3.18 -23.80
CA ASP A 10 2.89 2.30 -22.72
C ASP A 10 1.64 2.81 -22.06
N ARG A 11 0.53 2.11 -22.25
CA ARG A 11 -0.70 2.48 -21.69
C ARG A 11 -0.68 2.56 -20.21
N ARG A 12 0.06 1.70 -19.54
CA ARG A 12 0.19 1.67 -18.10
C ARG A 12 0.83 2.93 -17.57
N SER A 13 1.91 3.35 -18.17
CA SER A 13 2.57 4.60 -17.80
C SER A 13 1.66 5.78 -18.00
N HIS A 14 0.92 5.77 -19.09
CA HIS A 14 0.00 6.87 -19.39
C HIS A 14 -1.09 6.97 -18.32
N ILE A 15 -1.67 5.86 -17.92
CA ILE A 15 -2.69 5.84 -16.90
C ILE A 15 -2.13 6.33 -15.57
N ASP A 16 -0.97 5.81 -15.17
CA ASP A 16 -0.31 6.23 -13.95
C ASP A 16 -0.07 7.72 -13.92
N PHE A 17 0.38 8.26 -15.03
CA PHE A 17 0.70 9.67 -15.12
C PHE A 17 -0.54 10.54 -14.97
N GLN A 18 -1.70 10.05 -15.40
CA GLN A 18 -2.93 10.82 -15.33
C GLN A 18 -3.67 10.72 -14.01
N LEU A 19 -3.31 9.75 -13.17
CA LEU A 19 -4.01 9.59 -11.91
C LEU A 19 -3.60 10.65 -10.90
N GLU A 20 -4.57 11.12 -10.14
CA GLU A 20 -4.29 11.99 -9.02
C GLU A 20 -3.53 11.19 -7.96
N PRO A 21 -2.69 11.85 -7.15
CA PRO A 21 -1.93 11.12 -6.12
C PRO A 21 -2.81 10.27 -5.19
N LYS A 22 -3.98 10.79 -4.83
CA LYS A 22 -4.89 10.03 -3.97
C LYS A 22 -5.41 8.78 -4.66
N GLU A 23 -5.63 8.87 -5.97
CA GLU A 23 -6.08 7.72 -6.74
C GLU A 23 -4.97 6.68 -6.84
N LYS A 24 -3.72 7.12 -6.93
CA LYS A 24 -2.59 6.19 -6.94
C LYS A 24 -2.52 5.41 -5.64
N GLN A 25 -2.76 6.08 -4.52
CA GLN A 25 -2.78 5.41 -3.24
C GLN A 25 -3.89 4.37 -3.16
N ALA A 26 -5.10 4.77 -3.56
CA ALA A 26 -6.24 3.86 -3.55
C ALA A 26 -5.99 2.66 -4.46
N LEU A 27 -5.37 2.89 -5.61
CA LEU A 27 -5.05 1.81 -6.53
C LEU A 27 -4.07 0.83 -5.91
N LYS A 28 -3.04 1.33 -5.24
CA LYS A 28 -2.07 0.46 -4.59
C LYS A 28 -2.72 -0.39 -3.50
N LEU A 29 -3.59 0.20 -2.71
CA LEU A 29 -4.29 -0.54 -1.67
C LEU A 29 -5.23 -1.60 -2.28
N ALA A 30 -5.86 -1.28 -3.41
CA ALA A 30 -6.67 -2.25 -4.12
C ALA A 30 -5.82 -3.40 -4.66
N GLU A 31 -4.60 -3.12 -5.11
CA GLU A 31 -3.68 -4.16 -5.55
C GLU A 31 -3.33 -5.11 -4.41
N ILE A 32 -3.16 -4.58 -3.21
CA ILE A 32 -2.89 -5.41 -2.04
C ILE A 32 -4.06 -6.35 -1.81
N ARG A 33 -5.29 -5.82 -1.87
CA ARG A 33 -6.48 -6.65 -1.70
C ARG A 33 -6.56 -7.74 -2.77
N GLU A 34 -6.31 -7.38 -4.02
CA GLU A 34 -6.37 -8.34 -5.11
C GLU A 34 -5.31 -9.42 -4.97
N THR A 35 -4.14 -9.05 -4.47
CA THR A 35 -3.08 -10.02 -4.22
C THR A 35 -3.49 -11.00 -3.13
N LEU A 36 -4.18 -10.52 -2.10
CA LEU A 36 -4.71 -11.38 -1.05
C LEU A 36 -5.75 -12.35 -1.61
N VAL A 37 -6.67 -11.84 -2.42
CA VAL A 37 -7.71 -12.67 -3.03
C VAL A 37 -7.08 -13.75 -3.90
N ALA A 38 -6.09 -13.38 -4.70
CA ALA A 38 -5.41 -14.32 -5.58
C ALA A 38 -4.67 -15.40 -4.81
N ALA A 39 -4.26 -15.09 -3.58
CA ALA A 39 -3.57 -16.05 -2.72
C ALA A 39 -4.53 -16.91 -1.91
N GLY A 40 -5.84 -16.75 -2.10
CA GLY A 40 -6.84 -17.55 -1.42
C GLY A 40 -7.52 -16.88 -0.24
N TYR A 41 -7.15 -15.64 0.08
CA TYR A 41 -7.75 -14.91 1.21
C TYR A 41 -8.83 -14.00 0.65
N ASP A 42 -9.97 -14.59 0.33
CA ASP A 42 -11.03 -13.90 -0.39
C ASP A 42 -12.18 -13.37 0.47
N THR A 43 -12.10 -13.52 1.79
CA THR A 43 -13.09 -12.93 2.69
C THR A 43 -12.38 -11.99 3.66
N ILE A 44 -13.15 -11.06 4.21
CA ILE A 44 -12.54 -10.11 5.15
C ILE A 44 -11.99 -10.83 6.39
N ALA A 45 -12.65 -11.89 6.83
CA ALA A 45 -12.17 -12.66 7.97
C ALA A 45 -10.80 -13.29 7.68
N LYS A 46 -10.66 -13.90 6.51
CA LYS A 46 -9.38 -14.50 6.11
C LYS A 46 -8.30 -13.44 5.95
N GLN A 47 -8.66 -12.33 5.33
CA GLN A 47 -7.72 -11.23 5.10
C GLN A 47 -7.24 -10.64 6.42
N ALA A 48 -8.16 -10.37 7.34
CA ALA A 48 -7.79 -9.83 8.64
C ALA A 48 -6.87 -10.78 9.38
N GLY A 49 -7.20 -12.06 9.37
CA GLY A 49 -6.39 -13.06 10.07
C GLY A 49 -4.98 -13.12 9.57
N ILE A 50 -4.80 -13.13 8.25
CA ILE A 50 -3.47 -13.26 7.67
C ILE A 50 -2.65 -11.99 7.85
N LEU A 51 -3.31 -10.83 7.84
CA LEU A 51 -2.63 -9.55 8.03
C LEU A 51 -2.36 -9.24 9.50
N GLY A 52 -2.93 -10.00 10.40
CA GLY A 52 -2.77 -9.73 11.83
C GLY A 52 -3.56 -8.53 12.31
N LEU A 53 -4.70 -8.26 11.68
CA LEU A 53 -5.53 -7.11 11.99
C LEU A 53 -6.91 -7.54 12.45
N GLY A 54 -7.62 -6.65 13.13
CA GLY A 54 -9.02 -6.87 13.39
C GLY A 54 -9.82 -6.72 12.10
N ARG A 55 -11.02 -7.29 12.07
CA ARG A 55 -11.85 -7.28 10.87
C ARG A 55 -12.20 -5.87 10.41
N SER A 56 -12.59 -5.02 11.35
CA SER A 56 -12.93 -3.63 10.99
C SER A 56 -11.75 -2.89 10.41
N THR A 57 -10.59 -3.06 11.01
CA THR A 57 -9.37 -2.41 10.53
C THR A 57 -9.00 -2.90 9.15
N ALA A 58 -9.07 -4.21 8.93
CA ALA A 58 -8.76 -4.79 7.63
C ALA A 58 -9.74 -4.30 6.57
N TRP A 59 -11.03 -4.23 6.93
CA TRP A 59 -12.03 -3.77 5.98
C TRP A 59 -11.78 -2.32 5.56
N VAL A 60 -11.48 -1.46 6.53
CA VAL A 60 -11.21 -0.06 6.25
C VAL A 60 -9.97 0.07 5.37
N LEU A 61 -8.91 -0.67 5.71
CA LEU A 61 -7.68 -0.64 4.94
C LEU A 61 -7.90 -1.02 3.47
N LEU A 62 -8.65 -2.08 3.25
CA LEU A 62 -8.74 -2.68 1.92
C LEU A 62 -9.91 -2.17 1.08
N ASN A 63 -10.93 -1.58 1.72
CA ASN A 63 -12.15 -1.22 1.01
C ASN A 63 -12.54 0.24 1.12
N ARG A 64 -11.94 0.98 2.05
CA ARG A 64 -12.34 2.36 2.24
C ARG A 64 -11.25 3.29 1.75
N ASP A 65 -11.68 4.30 1.00
CA ASP A 65 -10.74 5.28 0.48
C ASP A 65 -10.48 6.34 1.54
N LYS A 66 -9.41 6.17 2.30
CA LYS A 66 -8.99 7.16 3.28
C LYS A 66 -7.83 7.95 2.73
N ARG A 67 -7.95 9.26 2.76
CA ARG A 67 -6.92 10.15 2.22
C ARG A 67 -5.57 9.95 2.85
N ALA A 68 -5.54 9.75 4.16
CA ALA A 68 -4.26 9.57 4.85
C ALA A 68 -3.65 8.19 4.63
N GLY A 69 -4.48 7.23 4.24
CA GLY A 69 -4.04 5.85 4.14
C GLY A 69 -3.88 5.21 5.50
N PRO A 70 -3.38 3.97 5.54
CA PRO A 70 -3.17 3.26 6.80
C PRO A 70 -2.06 3.90 7.62
N SER A 71 -2.19 3.79 8.94
CA SER A 71 -1.19 4.36 9.83
C SER A 71 0.08 3.51 9.83
N VAL A 72 1.16 4.11 10.33
CA VAL A 72 2.43 3.41 10.48
C VAL A 72 2.26 2.14 11.32
N LYS A 73 1.47 2.24 12.38
CA LYS A 73 1.24 1.11 13.27
C LYS A 73 0.62 -0.07 12.54
N ILE A 74 -0.35 0.20 11.69
CA ILE A 74 -1.02 -0.85 10.92
C ILE A 74 -0.05 -1.47 9.93
N ILE A 75 0.71 -0.64 9.23
CA ILE A 75 1.69 -1.12 8.25
C ILE A 75 2.73 -2.02 8.92
N LYS A 76 3.25 -1.58 10.06
CA LYS A 76 4.24 -2.40 10.79
C LYS A 76 3.63 -3.73 11.22
N ARG A 77 2.39 -3.71 11.67
CA ARG A 77 1.72 -4.93 12.11
C ARG A 77 1.63 -5.94 10.97
N ILE A 78 1.28 -5.46 9.77
CA ILE A 78 1.21 -6.33 8.60
C ILE A 78 2.58 -6.91 8.27
N LEU A 79 3.60 -6.05 8.21
CA LEU A 79 4.94 -6.49 7.80
C LEU A 79 5.59 -7.39 8.83
N LEU A 80 5.17 -7.32 10.09
CA LEU A 80 5.70 -8.19 11.13
C LEU A 80 4.90 -9.48 11.28
N SER A 81 3.77 -9.60 10.61
CA SER A 81 2.97 -10.82 10.68
C SER A 81 3.71 -11.93 9.94
N PRO A 82 4.02 -13.05 10.60
CA PRO A 82 4.80 -14.12 9.97
C PRO A 82 4.00 -14.87 8.92
N ARG A 83 2.69 -14.68 8.87
CA ARG A 83 1.82 -15.45 7.97
C ARG A 83 1.53 -14.74 6.67
N VAL A 84 1.91 -13.49 6.52
CA VAL A 84 1.63 -12.71 5.31
C VAL A 84 2.40 -13.31 4.14
N PRO A 85 1.71 -13.63 3.04
CA PRO A 85 2.39 -14.15 1.85
C PRO A 85 3.42 -13.16 1.31
N LYS A 86 4.48 -13.68 0.75
CA LYS A 86 5.56 -12.86 0.24
C LYS A 86 5.09 -11.81 -0.78
N LYS A 87 4.18 -12.20 -1.65
CA LYS A 87 3.67 -11.29 -2.68
C LYS A 87 2.92 -10.12 -2.05
N VAL A 88 2.16 -10.38 -0.99
CA VAL A 88 1.45 -9.33 -0.28
C VAL A 88 2.45 -8.42 0.43
N ARG A 89 3.44 -9.02 1.08
CA ARG A 89 4.48 -8.26 1.76
C ARG A 89 5.19 -7.30 0.81
N LEU A 90 5.53 -7.77 -0.38
CA LEU A 90 6.18 -6.93 -1.37
C LEU A 90 5.31 -5.74 -1.78
N LYS A 91 4.01 -5.97 -1.94
CA LYS A 91 3.10 -4.88 -2.29
C LYS A 91 3.01 -3.84 -1.16
N VAL A 92 3.01 -4.31 0.07
CA VAL A 92 2.97 -3.40 1.22
C VAL A 92 4.27 -2.61 1.31
N GLU A 93 5.40 -3.26 1.08
CA GLU A 93 6.69 -2.57 1.08
C GLU A 93 6.75 -1.52 -0.03
N GLN A 94 6.21 -1.83 -1.20
CA GLN A 94 6.12 -0.87 -2.29
C GLN A 94 5.26 0.33 -1.89
N TYR A 95 4.17 0.07 -1.20
CA TYR A 95 3.31 1.14 -0.72
C TYR A 95 4.08 2.09 0.21
N VAL A 96 4.84 1.53 1.14
CA VAL A 96 5.62 2.34 2.08
C VAL A 96 6.64 3.20 1.33
N GLU A 97 7.35 2.59 0.41
CA GLU A 97 8.35 3.29 -0.37
C GLU A 97 7.76 4.45 -1.15
N GLU A 98 6.65 4.20 -1.83
CA GLU A 98 6.00 5.23 -2.63
C GLU A 98 5.45 6.34 -1.76
N LYS A 99 4.94 6.00 -0.59
CA LYS A 99 4.43 7.00 0.32
C LYS A 99 5.55 7.91 0.83
N ILE A 100 6.68 7.33 1.18
CA ILE A 100 7.84 8.09 1.66
C ILE A 100 8.37 9.00 0.55
N CYS A 101 8.28 8.56 -0.70
CA CYS A 101 8.70 9.37 -1.85
C CYS A 101 7.69 10.46 -2.21
N GLY A 102 6.59 10.54 -1.51
CA GLY A 102 5.59 11.59 -1.75
C GLY A 102 4.66 11.33 -2.91
N ARG A 103 4.61 10.09 -3.43
CA ARG A 103 3.81 9.80 -4.63
C ARG A 103 2.31 9.91 -4.39
N TYR A 104 1.88 9.88 -3.15
CA TYR A 104 0.45 9.93 -2.83
C TYR A 104 -0.03 11.31 -2.42
N GLY A 105 0.78 12.34 -2.65
CA GLY A 105 0.35 13.72 -2.48
C GLY A 105 0.40 14.26 -1.06
N HIS A 106 1.01 13.53 -0.15
CA HIS A 106 1.14 14.02 1.23
C HIS A 106 2.23 15.08 1.29
N SER A 107 2.13 15.99 2.25
CA SER A 107 3.12 17.05 2.40
C SER A 107 4.48 16.45 2.74
N LYS A 108 5.52 17.25 2.47
CA LYS A 108 6.88 16.82 2.75
C LYS A 108 7.05 16.50 4.23
N GLN A 109 6.45 17.32 5.10
CA GLN A 109 6.52 17.10 6.53
C GLN A 109 5.87 15.78 6.92
N ARG A 110 4.72 15.47 6.33
CA ARG A 110 4.02 14.23 6.62
C ARG A 110 4.77 13.02 6.14
N THR A 111 5.34 13.08 4.93
CA THR A 111 6.08 11.95 4.39
C THR A 111 7.35 11.70 5.21
N GLN A 112 8.00 12.76 5.65
CA GLN A 112 9.17 12.60 6.49
C GLN A 112 8.80 12.00 7.85
N TRP A 113 7.73 12.52 8.46
CA TRP A 113 7.26 11.97 9.73
C TRP A 113 6.91 10.48 9.59
N PHE A 114 6.21 10.14 8.52
CA PHE A 114 5.83 8.74 8.27
C PHE A 114 7.08 7.87 8.15
N GLY A 115 8.05 8.32 7.38
CA GLY A 115 9.29 7.57 7.19
C GLY A 115 10.03 7.38 8.49
N ASP A 116 10.15 8.45 9.28
CA ASP A 116 10.83 8.38 10.57
C ASP A 116 10.13 7.42 11.51
N GLN A 117 8.80 7.52 11.61
CA GLN A 117 8.03 6.65 12.48
C GLN A 117 8.10 5.21 12.02
N PHE A 118 8.05 5.00 10.71
CA PHE A 118 8.12 3.65 10.17
C PHE A 118 9.45 2.98 10.52
N HIS A 119 10.54 3.71 10.43
CA HIS A 119 11.86 3.13 10.68
C HIS A 119 12.17 2.95 12.17
N ILE A 120 11.48 3.67 13.05
CA ILE A 120 11.71 3.51 14.48
C ILE A 120 11.31 2.09 14.90
N GLY A 121 12.29 1.34 15.36
CA GLY A 121 12.05 0.00 15.85
C GLY A 121 11.79 -1.06 14.79
N TYR A 122 11.52 -0.66 13.56
CA TYR A 122 11.19 -1.65 12.53
C TYR A 122 12.39 -2.55 12.21
N ARG A 123 13.58 -1.96 12.16
CA ARG A 123 14.78 -2.73 11.85
C ARG A 123 15.01 -3.84 12.86
N ASP A 124 14.73 -3.54 14.13
CA ASP A 124 14.95 -4.50 15.21
C ASP A 124 13.89 -5.59 15.22
N LEU A 125 12.69 -5.25 14.72
CA LEU A 125 11.57 -6.18 14.73
C LEU A 125 11.41 -6.95 13.43
N LYS A 126 12.07 -6.49 12.38
CA LYS A 126 11.93 -7.11 11.06
C LYS A 126 12.48 -8.52 11.10
N PRO A 127 11.72 -9.50 10.58
CA PRO A 127 12.20 -10.87 10.54
C PRO A 127 13.51 -10.97 9.76
N LYS A 128 14.43 -11.74 10.26
CA LYS A 128 15.67 -11.98 9.54
C LYS A 128 15.48 -13.20 8.67
N HIS A 129 16.04 -13.15 7.50
CA HIS A 129 15.90 -14.27 6.59
C HIS A 129 17.08 -15.16 6.66
#